data_1d3017b00b502206ab2efd9b511724b9
#
_entry.id   1d3017b00b502206ab2efd9b511724b9
#
_cell.length_a   1.000
_cell.length_b   1.000
_cell.length_c   1.000
_cell.angle_alpha   90.00
_cell.angle_beta   90.00
_cell.angle_gamma   90.00
#
_symmetry.space_group_name_H-M   'P 1'
#
loop_
_entity.id
_entity.type
_entity.pdbx_description
1 polymer ?
#
loop_
_entity_poly.entity_id
_entity_poly.type
_entity_poly.pdbx_seq_one_letter_code
_entity_poly.pdbx_strand_id
1 'polypeptide(L)'
;KATHNKQIFGKPEIGDWIGIILNPANKHEAMMVIDLDQLKGTWTYEVVPTLKEMKTKTNREIRAEITDSMKEILFVPRQYGFTLKRHFQASPVGLIYKGNSLSDESIVEYPKVKIYTGWHVFNGKLILRLDTVDERQRRIPDSKVVRDTATFLYMLDDSLALRIKDSTIGFRRQKDAMSA
;
A
#
# COMPACT_ATOMS: atom_id res chain seq x y z
N LYS A 1 -19.22 -13.01 20.18
CA LYS A 1 -19.40 -13.78 18.93
C LYS A 1 -19.25 -12.87 17.73
N ALA A 2 -18.53 -13.31 16.71
CA ALA A 2 -18.55 -12.64 15.42
C ALA A 2 -19.91 -12.87 14.75
N THR A 3 -20.38 -11.84 14.06
CA THR A 3 -21.71 -11.87 13.47
C THR A 3 -21.81 -12.75 12.24
N HIS A 4 -23.05 -13.04 11.83
CA HIS A 4 -23.39 -13.78 10.62
C HIS A 4 -22.90 -13.13 9.32
N ASN A 5 -22.45 -11.89 9.32
CA ASN A 5 -22.03 -11.14 8.14
C ASN A 5 -20.60 -11.42 7.68
N LYS A 6 -19.89 -12.35 8.31
CA LYS A 6 -18.52 -12.76 7.94
C LYS A 6 -17.51 -11.64 7.80
N GLN A 7 -17.69 -10.53 8.51
CA GLN A 7 -16.73 -9.42 8.53
C GLN A 7 -15.64 -9.67 9.57
N ILE A 8 -14.92 -10.77 9.38
CA ILE A 8 -13.73 -11.13 10.15
C ILE A 8 -12.54 -10.99 9.23
N PHE A 9 -11.65 -10.06 9.56
CA PHE A 9 -10.41 -9.82 8.82
C PHE A 9 -9.23 -10.38 9.60
N GLY A 10 -8.59 -11.41 9.06
CA GLY A 10 -7.58 -12.22 9.70
C GLY A 10 -8.16 -13.46 10.36
N LYS A 11 -7.30 -14.15 11.11
CA LYS A 11 -7.64 -15.34 11.90
C LYS A 11 -7.23 -15.08 13.36
N PRO A 12 -8.12 -14.47 14.15
CA PRO A 12 -7.78 -14.12 15.53
C PRO A 12 -7.42 -15.34 16.37
N GLU A 13 -6.31 -15.22 17.08
CA GLU A 13 -5.82 -16.19 18.04
C GLU A 13 -5.82 -15.61 19.44
N ILE A 14 -5.74 -16.48 20.45
CA ILE A 14 -5.66 -16.04 21.84
C ILE A 14 -4.39 -15.23 22.06
N GLY A 15 -4.55 -14.02 22.57
CA GLY A 15 -3.45 -13.08 22.79
C GLY A 15 -3.31 -12.01 21.72
N ASP A 16 -4.03 -12.13 20.61
CA ASP A 16 -4.01 -11.11 19.56
C ASP A 16 -4.75 -9.83 20.00
N TRP A 17 -4.20 -8.71 19.56
CA TRP A 17 -4.91 -7.44 19.58
C TRP A 17 -5.89 -7.39 18.44
N ILE A 18 -7.14 -7.08 18.74
CA ILE A 18 -8.20 -7.00 17.74
C ILE A 18 -8.92 -5.65 17.79
N GLY A 19 -9.30 -5.17 16.60
CA GLY A 19 -10.25 -4.08 16.45
C GLY A 19 -11.65 -4.66 16.26
N ILE A 20 -12.64 -4.13 16.96
CA ILE A 20 -14.03 -4.59 16.84
C ILE A 20 -14.99 -3.43 16.65
N ILE A 21 -16.05 -3.68 15.88
CA ILE A 21 -17.25 -2.84 15.87
C ILE A 21 -18.37 -3.66 16.49
N LEU A 22 -18.94 -3.15 17.57
CA LEU A 22 -20.04 -3.81 18.27
C LEU A 22 -21.37 -3.59 17.54
N ASN A 23 -22.24 -4.59 17.63
CA ASN A 23 -23.62 -4.45 17.20
C ASN A 23 -24.35 -3.51 18.16
N PRO A 24 -24.96 -2.39 17.68
CA PRO A 24 -25.70 -1.46 18.54
C PRO A 24 -26.89 -2.10 19.25
N ALA A 25 -27.49 -3.12 18.64
CA ALA A 25 -28.63 -3.84 19.21
C ALA A 25 -28.23 -4.92 20.23
N ASN A 26 -27.00 -5.41 20.17
CA ASN A 26 -26.48 -6.45 21.06
C ASN A 26 -24.98 -6.27 21.29
N LYS A 27 -24.60 -5.71 22.42
CA LYS A 27 -23.19 -5.42 22.78
C LYS A 27 -22.34 -6.67 22.99
N HIS A 28 -22.93 -7.85 23.06
CA HIS A 28 -22.19 -9.12 23.15
C HIS A 28 -21.83 -9.71 21.78
N GLU A 29 -22.16 -9.00 20.71
CA GLU A 29 -21.95 -9.42 19.35
C GLU A 29 -21.15 -8.36 18.60
N ALA A 30 -20.08 -8.78 17.89
CA ALA A 30 -19.32 -7.90 17.02
C ALA A 30 -19.88 -7.93 15.59
N MET A 31 -20.00 -6.78 14.95
CA MET A 31 -20.34 -6.65 13.53
C MET A 31 -19.11 -6.82 12.65
N MET A 32 -17.94 -6.44 13.15
CA MET A 32 -16.68 -6.53 12.44
C MET A 32 -15.56 -6.85 13.44
N VAL A 33 -14.64 -7.70 13.03
CA VAL A 33 -13.44 -8.04 13.80
C VAL A 33 -12.23 -7.92 12.87
N ILE A 34 -11.20 -7.20 13.30
CA ILE A 34 -9.95 -7.06 12.58
C ILE A 34 -8.83 -7.53 13.49
N ASP A 35 -8.03 -8.49 13.03
CA ASP A 35 -6.84 -8.94 13.76
C ASP A 35 -5.69 -7.95 13.52
N LEU A 36 -5.39 -7.12 14.51
CA LEU A 36 -4.36 -6.10 14.41
C LEU A 36 -2.95 -6.68 14.40
N ASP A 37 -2.72 -7.81 15.04
CA ASP A 37 -1.42 -8.47 15.03
C ASP A 37 -1.10 -9.07 13.66
N GLN A 38 -2.07 -9.66 13.01
CA GLN A 38 -1.90 -10.16 11.65
C GLN A 38 -1.83 -9.04 10.59
N LEU A 39 -2.40 -7.88 10.89
CA LEU A 39 -2.31 -6.71 10.02
C LEU A 39 -0.89 -6.13 9.96
N LYS A 40 -0.12 -6.25 11.04
CA LYS A 40 1.29 -5.84 11.06
C LYS A 40 2.11 -6.67 10.08
N GLY A 41 3.10 -6.04 9.48
CA GLY A 41 4.00 -6.66 8.51
C GLY A 41 4.15 -5.84 7.25
N THR A 42 4.84 -6.39 6.28
CA THR A 42 5.10 -5.73 5.00
C THR A 42 4.12 -6.24 3.95
N TRP A 43 3.37 -5.33 3.37
CA TRP A 43 2.35 -5.60 2.38
C TRP A 43 2.70 -4.91 1.08
N THR A 44 2.78 -5.68 -0.01
CA THR A 44 3.20 -5.15 -1.30
C THR A 44 2.27 -5.59 -2.43
N TYR A 45 2.27 -4.80 -3.48
CA TYR A 45 1.64 -5.10 -4.75
C TYR A 45 2.58 -4.72 -5.89
N GLU A 46 2.40 -5.35 -7.02
CA GLU A 46 3.26 -5.13 -8.18
C GLU A 46 2.82 -3.90 -8.97
N VAL A 47 3.78 -3.07 -9.33
CA VAL A 47 3.60 -1.96 -10.25
C VAL A 47 4.51 -2.12 -11.45
N VAL A 48 4.02 -1.69 -12.60
CA VAL A 48 4.80 -1.61 -13.84
C VAL A 48 5.00 -0.14 -14.22
N PRO A 49 6.15 0.20 -14.81
CA PRO A 49 6.36 1.57 -15.26
C PRO A 49 5.53 1.89 -16.50
N THR A 50 5.33 3.16 -16.74
CA THR A 50 4.69 3.69 -17.93
C THR A 50 5.68 4.52 -18.75
N LEU A 51 5.41 4.70 -20.04
CA LEU A 51 6.20 5.58 -20.87
C LEU A 51 6.05 7.03 -20.43
N LYS A 52 7.17 7.73 -20.33
CA LYS A 52 7.15 9.18 -20.12
C LYS A 52 6.57 9.89 -21.33
N GLU A 53 5.83 10.97 -21.09
CA GLU A 53 5.49 11.89 -22.14
C GLU A 53 6.74 12.67 -22.55
N MET A 54 7.13 12.53 -23.82
CA MET A 54 8.23 13.28 -24.38
C MET A 54 7.71 14.41 -25.25
N LYS A 55 8.28 15.60 -25.10
CA LYS A 55 7.89 16.79 -25.87
C LYS A 55 8.07 16.66 -27.38
N THR A 56 8.89 15.73 -27.83
CA THR A 56 9.32 15.58 -29.23
C THR A 56 8.81 14.35 -29.95
N LYS A 57 8.26 13.35 -29.20
CA LYS A 57 7.75 12.10 -29.76
C LYS A 57 6.44 11.71 -29.13
N THR A 58 5.52 11.18 -29.94
CA THR A 58 4.28 10.60 -29.41
C THR A 58 4.55 9.25 -28.76
N ASN A 59 3.68 8.83 -27.83
CA ASN A 59 3.76 7.50 -27.22
C ASN A 59 3.74 6.37 -28.26
N ARG A 60 3.06 6.59 -29.39
CA ARG A 60 3.01 5.63 -30.47
C ARG A 60 4.36 5.48 -31.18
N GLU A 61 5.06 6.59 -31.42
CA GLU A 61 6.39 6.59 -32.03
C GLU A 61 7.41 5.93 -31.12
N ILE A 62 7.36 6.22 -29.82
CA ILE A 62 8.24 5.60 -28.82
C ILE A 62 8.01 4.08 -28.76
N ARG A 63 6.75 3.64 -28.75
CA ARG A 63 6.40 2.20 -28.77
C ARG A 63 6.89 1.49 -30.01
N ALA A 64 6.87 2.16 -31.16
CA ALA A 64 7.37 1.59 -32.41
C ALA A 64 8.89 1.39 -32.41
N GLU A 65 9.64 2.21 -31.66
CA GLU A 65 11.09 2.12 -31.53
C GLU A 65 11.55 1.10 -30.48
N ILE A 66 10.67 0.66 -29.58
CA ILE A 66 11.01 -0.26 -28.49
C ILE A 66 11.01 -1.70 -29.00
N THR A 67 12.16 -2.35 -28.92
CA THR A 67 12.31 -3.79 -29.21
C THR A 67 11.86 -4.64 -28.01
N ASP A 68 11.61 -5.94 -28.25
CA ASP A 68 11.23 -6.88 -27.17
C ASP A 68 12.33 -6.99 -26.10
N SER A 69 13.61 -6.96 -26.49
CA SER A 69 14.72 -6.94 -25.56
C SER A 69 14.73 -5.68 -24.68
N MET A 70 14.39 -4.53 -25.24
CA MET A 70 14.29 -3.28 -24.50
C MET A 70 13.11 -3.31 -23.53
N LYS A 71 11.98 -3.93 -23.88
CA LYS A 71 10.82 -4.08 -22.99
C LYS A 71 11.17 -4.86 -21.73
N GLU A 72 11.95 -5.92 -21.82
CA GLU A 72 12.39 -6.71 -20.67
C GLU A 72 13.25 -5.90 -19.69
N ILE A 73 14.04 -4.96 -20.21
CA ILE A 73 14.91 -4.10 -19.40
C ILE A 73 14.15 -2.90 -18.84
N LEU A 74 13.26 -2.28 -19.64
CA LEU A 74 12.59 -1.01 -19.28
C LEU A 74 11.34 -1.21 -18.44
N PHE A 75 10.56 -2.25 -18.69
CA PHE A 75 9.29 -2.49 -18.02
C PHE A 75 9.41 -3.52 -16.89
N VAL A 76 10.47 -3.40 -16.10
CA VAL A 76 10.68 -4.29 -14.94
C VAL A 76 9.65 -3.98 -13.86
N PRO A 77 8.84 -4.97 -13.44
CA PRO A 77 7.91 -4.76 -12.33
C PRO A 77 8.64 -4.48 -11.02
N ARG A 78 8.04 -3.66 -10.16
CA ARG A 78 8.55 -3.36 -8.83
C ARG A 78 7.47 -3.56 -7.79
N GLN A 79 7.89 -3.89 -6.57
CA GLN A 79 6.98 -4.05 -5.45
C GLN A 79 6.81 -2.72 -4.72
N TYR A 80 5.57 -2.26 -4.63
CA TYR A 80 5.19 -1.06 -3.88
C TYR A 80 4.27 -1.47 -2.72
N GLY A 81 4.26 -0.67 -1.69
CA GLY A 81 3.37 -0.89 -0.56
C GLY A 81 3.84 -0.20 0.71
N PHE A 82 3.65 -0.88 1.81
CA PHE A 82 3.98 -0.35 3.12
C PHE A 82 4.30 -1.45 4.12
N THR A 83 5.04 -1.08 5.16
CA THR A 83 5.22 -1.90 6.36
C THR A 83 4.44 -1.27 7.50
N LEU A 84 3.53 -2.03 8.10
CA LEU A 84 2.81 -1.64 9.31
C LEU A 84 3.54 -2.21 10.53
N LYS A 85 4.05 -1.31 11.36
CA LYS A 85 4.93 -1.63 12.50
C LYS A 85 4.20 -1.48 13.82
N ARG A 86 4.84 -1.95 14.88
CA ARG A 86 4.41 -1.69 16.25
C ARG A 86 4.32 -0.20 16.54
N HIS A 87 3.56 0.16 17.56
CA HIS A 87 3.34 1.54 18.00
C HIS A 87 2.75 2.43 16.90
N PHE A 88 1.94 1.82 16.01
CA PHE A 88 1.24 2.52 14.95
C PHE A 88 2.14 3.31 13.98
N GLN A 89 3.36 2.85 13.82
CA GLN A 89 4.30 3.40 12.85
C GLN A 89 4.21 2.63 11.53
N ALA A 90 4.49 3.32 10.44
CA ALA A 90 4.56 2.73 9.11
C ALA A 90 5.81 3.20 8.37
N SER A 91 6.20 2.44 7.36
CA SER A 91 7.23 2.84 6.41
C SER A 91 6.84 2.42 5.00
N PRO A 92 7.26 3.20 3.98
CA PRO A 92 6.94 2.88 2.60
C PRO A 92 7.82 1.76 2.06
N VAL A 93 7.27 1.03 1.06
CA VAL A 93 8.03 0.11 0.22
C VAL A 93 7.87 0.58 -1.22
N GLY A 94 8.99 0.72 -1.93
CA GLY A 94 8.98 1.11 -3.33
C GLY A 94 10.18 1.99 -3.69
N LEU A 95 10.18 2.48 -4.92
CA LEU A 95 11.25 3.34 -5.42
C LEU A 95 11.04 4.77 -4.93
N ILE A 96 11.88 5.18 -3.99
CA ILE A 96 11.90 6.55 -3.47
C ILE A 96 13.03 7.30 -4.16
N TYR A 97 12.70 8.40 -4.82
CA TYR A 97 13.71 9.22 -5.48
C TYR A 97 14.56 9.97 -4.45
N LYS A 98 15.86 9.74 -4.49
CA LYS A 98 16.85 10.43 -3.66
C LYS A 98 17.79 11.21 -4.56
N GLY A 99 17.56 12.52 -4.73
CA GLY A 99 18.44 13.39 -5.50
C GLY A 99 18.40 13.16 -7.01
N ASN A 100 19.55 13.26 -7.67
CA ASN A 100 19.70 13.04 -9.12
C ASN A 100 19.44 11.59 -9.47
N SER A 101 18.21 11.23 -9.67
CA SER A 101 17.87 9.86 -10.01
C SER A 101 18.15 9.58 -11.48
N LEU A 102 18.59 8.36 -11.76
CA LEU A 102 18.73 7.82 -13.14
C LEU A 102 17.39 7.87 -13.91
N SER A 103 16.28 8.15 -13.23
CA SER A 103 14.97 8.25 -13.84
C SER A 103 14.82 9.38 -14.85
N ASP A 104 15.65 10.42 -14.76
CA ASP A 104 15.59 11.55 -15.71
C ASP A 104 16.06 11.16 -17.11
N GLU A 105 16.88 10.13 -17.23
CA GLU A 105 17.39 9.61 -18.49
C GLU A 105 16.56 8.45 -19.07
N SER A 106 15.72 7.82 -18.24
CA SER A 106 14.89 6.71 -18.67
C SER A 106 13.65 7.19 -19.45
N ILE A 107 13.25 6.42 -20.47
CA ILE A 107 11.99 6.67 -21.23
C ILE A 107 10.75 6.15 -20.49
N VAL A 108 10.92 5.42 -19.39
CA VAL A 108 9.83 4.93 -18.54
C VAL A 108 9.90 5.58 -17.17
N GLU A 109 8.74 5.70 -16.55
CA GLU A 109 8.62 6.18 -15.17
C GLU A 109 7.76 5.24 -14.34
N TYR A 110 8.12 5.09 -13.07
CA TYR A 110 7.32 4.38 -12.09
C TYR A 110 6.36 5.34 -11.38
N PRO A 111 5.20 4.85 -10.91
CA PRO A 111 4.33 5.65 -10.06
C PRO A 111 5.10 6.17 -8.84
N LYS A 112 4.70 7.33 -8.33
CA LYS A 112 5.27 7.88 -7.09
C LYS A 112 4.85 7.03 -5.90
N VAL A 113 5.82 6.73 -5.03
CA VAL A 113 5.55 6.01 -3.78
C VAL A 113 4.83 6.93 -2.81
N LYS A 114 3.76 6.45 -2.20
CA LYS A 114 3.13 7.12 -1.07
C LYS A 114 3.92 6.82 0.19
N ILE A 115 4.40 7.85 0.87
CA ILE A 115 5.24 7.71 2.06
C ILE A 115 4.34 7.71 3.29
N TYR A 116 3.87 6.51 3.65
CA TYR A 116 3.12 6.32 4.88
C TYR A 116 4.07 6.25 6.07
N THR A 117 3.75 7.00 7.12
CA THR A 117 4.58 7.08 8.35
C THR A 117 3.85 6.61 9.59
N GLY A 118 2.56 6.46 9.52
CA GLY A 118 1.74 5.99 10.63
C GLY A 118 0.48 5.30 10.17
N TRP A 119 -0.10 4.49 11.04
CA TRP A 119 -1.35 3.81 10.79
C TRP A 119 -2.14 3.62 12.07
N HIS A 120 -3.44 3.50 11.95
CA HIS A 120 -4.33 3.03 13.00
C HIS A 120 -5.62 2.51 12.39
N VAL A 121 -6.41 1.83 13.17
CA VAL A 121 -7.76 1.40 12.77
C VAL A 121 -8.77 2.24 13.52
N PHE A 122 -9.67 2.84 12.77
CA PHE A 122 -10.75 3.65 13.32
C PHE A 122 -12.06 3.33 12.58
N ASN A 123 -13.10 3.05 13.34
CA ASN A 123 -14.43 2.74 12.81
C ASN A 123 -14.41 1.66 11.68
N GLY A 124 -13.61 0.61 11.90
CA GLY A 124 -13.47 -0.50 10.94
C GLY A 124 -12.67 -0.22 9.69
N LYS A 125 -11.98 0.91 9.64
CA LYS A 125 -11.16 1.30 8.49
C LYS A 125 -9.70 1.45 8.88
N LEU A 126 -8.81 1.16 7.96
CA LEU A 126 -7.38 1.40 8.11
C LEU A 126 -7.10 2.85 7.72
N ILE A 127 -6.57 3.61 8.65
CA ILE A 127 -6.16 4.99 8.42
C ILE A 127 -4.65 5.02 8.28
N LEU A 128 -4.17 5.51 7.14
CA LEU A 128 -2.77 5.60 6.79
C LEU A 128 -2.36 7.08 6.74
N ARG A 129 -1.45 7.47 7.61
CA ARG A 129 -0.92 8.84 7.64
C ARG A 129 0.20 8.98 6.63
N LEU A 130 0.11 10.01 5.79
CA LEU A 130 1.11 10.33 4.77
C LEU A 130 1.94 11.54 5.18
N ASP A 131 3.23 11.48 4.81
CA ASP A 131 4.03 12.69 4.72
C ASP A 131 3.71 13.40 3.40
N THR A 132 3.54 14.72 3.47
CA THR A 132 3.50 15.53 2.27
C THR A 132 4.92 15.68 1.72
N VAL A 133 5.08 15.39 0.45
CA VAL A 133 6.38 15.42 -0.23
C VAL A 133 6.34 16.33 -1.45
N ASP A 134 7.48 16.91 -1.79
CA ASP A 134 7.66 17.69 -3.01
C ASP A 134 7.77 16.76 -4.26
N GLU A 135 7.97 17.36 -5.42
CA GLU A 135 8.12 16.61 -6.68
C GLU A 135 9.29 15.63 -6.68
N ARG A 136 10.30 15.87 -5.83
CA ARG A 136 11.46 14.99 -5.63
C ARG A 136 11.29 14.03 -4.46
N GLN A 137 10.06 13.88 -3.96
CA GLN A 137 9.71 13.02 -2.81
C GLN A 137 10.42 13.40 -1.51
N ARG A 138 10.82 14.64 -1.34
CA ARG A 138 11.36 15.15 -0.07
C ARG A 138 10.21 15.66 0.80
N ARG A 139 10.27 15.34 2.08
CA ARG A 139 9.26 15.78 3.05
C ARG A 139 9.17 17.31 3.09
N ILE A 140 7.96 17.84 3.03
CA ILE A 140 7.68 19.25 3.20
C ILE A 140 7.43 19.52 4.69
N PRO A 141 8.30 20.31 5.38
CA PRO A 141 8.06 20.69 6.77
C PRO A 141 6.77 21.49 6.92
N ASP A 142 6.15 21.39 8.10
CA ASP A 142 4.96 22.17 8.49
C ASP A 142 3.73 22.00 7.58
N SER A 143 3.72 20.97 6.75
CA SER A 143 2.55 20.63 5.94
C SER A 143 1.43 20.05 6.80
N LYS A 144 0.18 20.22 6.35
CA LYS A 144 -0.97 19.59 6.99
C LYS A 144 -0.84 18.07 6.97
N VAL A 145 -1.22 17.41 8.07
CA VAL A 145 -1.26 15.95 8.13
C VAL A 145 -2.34 15.45 7.17
N VAL A 146 -1.92 14.62 6.23
CA VAL A 146 -2.80 13.97 5.25
C VAL A 146 -2.98 12.51 5.64
N ARG A 147 -4.19 12.00 5.49
CA ARG A 147 -4.52 10.61 5.75
C ARG A 147 -5.27 10.00 4.58
N ASP A 148 -4.90 8.78 4.24
CA ASP A 148 -5.70 7.93 3.37
C ASP A 148 -6.55 7.01 4.24
N THR A 149 -7.81 6.84 3.87
CA THR A 149 -8.73 5.91 4.52
C THR A 149 -8.92 4.71 3.63
N ALA A 150 -8.58 3.54 4.15
CA ALA A 150 -8.72 2.27 3.43
C ALA A 150 -9.84 1.43 4.03
N THR A 151 -10.70 0.90 3.17
CA THR A 151 -11.74 -0.05 3.56
C THR A 151 -11.20 -1.46 3.40
N PHE A 152 -11.34 -2.29 4.44
CA PHE A 152 -10.98 -3.70 4.37
C PHE A 152 -11.98 -4.45 3.48
N LEU A 153 -11.48 -5.13 2.46
CA LEU A 153 -12.25 -6.01 1.60
C LEU A 153 -11.96 -7.48 1.92
N TYR A 154 -10.71 -7.80 2.24
CA TYR A 154 -10.25 -9.14 2.56
C TYR A 154 -8.95 -9.07 3.35
N MET A 155 -8.80 -9.92 4.34
CA MET A 155 -7.52 -10.20 4.99
C MET A 155 -7.54 -11.62 5.54
N LEU A 156 -6.68 -12.46 5.01
CA LEU A 156 -6.46 -13.81 5.51
C LEU A 156 -5.07 -14.29 5.07
N ASP A 157 -4.33 -14.89 6.00
CA ASP A 157 -2.98 -15.38 5.77
C ASP A 157 -2.05 -14.29 5.21
N ASP A 158 -1.53 -14.49 4.01
CA ASP A 158 -0.59 -13.57 3.36
C ASP A 158 -1.24 -12.65 2.32
N SER A 159 -2.56 -12.56 2.33
CA SER A 159 -3.35 -11.75 1.39
C SER A 159 -4.13 -10.66 2.11
N LEU A 160 -4.07 -9.46 1.55
CA LEU A 160 -4.82 -8.29 2.02
C LEU A 160 -5.40 -7.55 0.82
N ALA A 161 -6.68 -7.25 0.84
CA ALA A 161 -7.30 -6.41 -0.17
C ALA A 161 -7.92 -5.19 0.50
N LEU A 162 -7.57 -4.02 0.01
CA LEU A 162 -8.05 -2.74 0.49
C LEU A 162 -8.65 -1.92 -0.65
N ARG A 163 -9.67 -1.14 -0.31
CA ARG A 163 -10.13 -0.06 -1.18
C ARG A 163 -9.64 1.27 -0.62
N ILE A 164 -8.82 1.96 -1.41
CA ILE A 164 -8.31 3.29 -1.08
C ILE A 164 -8.83 4.25 -2.15
N LYS A 165 -9.68 5.20 -1.75
CA LYS A 165 -10.43 6.05 -2.69
C LYS A 165 -11.25 5.16 -3.64
N ASP A 166 -11.08 5.32 -4.95
CA ASP A 166 -11.80 4.54 -5.96
C ASP A 166 -11.02 3.32 -6.47
N SER A 167 -9.87 3.04 -5.86
CA SER A 167 -8.99 1.95 -6.29
C SER A 167 -9.02 0.79 -5.31
N THR A 168 -9.20 -0.41 -5.84
CA THR A 168 -9.04 -1.66 -5.09
C THR A 168 -7.65 -2.22 -5.35
N ILE A 169 -6.91 -2.48 -4.28
CA ILE A 169 -5.53 -2.98 -4.36
C ILE A 169 -5.44 -4.29 -3.57
N GLY A 170 -4.92 -5.32 -4.23
CA GLY A 170 -4.59 -6.59 -3.59
C GLY A 170 -3.11 -6.62 -3.21
N PHE A 171 -2.86 -6.77 -1.92
CA PHE A 171 -1.50 -6.86 -1.37
C PHE A 171 -1.15 -8.28 -1.02
N ARG A 172 0.13 -8.60 -1.08
CA ARG A 172 0.70 -9.82 -0.53
C ARG A 172 1.69 -9.48 0.58
N ARG A 173 1.71 -10.34 1.60
CA ARG A 173 2.69 -10.23 2.68
C ARG A 173 4.07 -10.61 2.15
N GLN A 174 5.04 -9.73 2.36
CA GLN A 174 6.43 -10.06 2.14
C GLN A 174 6.99 -10.77 3.37
N LYS A 175 7.65 -11.89 3.15
CA LYS A 175 8.39 -12.59 4.20
C LYS A 175 9.74 -11.89 4.36
N ASP A 176 10.14 -11.66 5.59
CA ASP A 176 11.48 -11.15 5.87
C ASP A 176 12.52 -12.14 5.35
N ALA A 177 13.59 -11.62 4.73
CA ALA A 177 14.65 -12.46 4.19
C ALA A 177 15.36 -13.33 5.24
N MET A 178 15.15 -13.01 6.52
CA MET A 178 15.69 -13.77 7.65
C MET A 178 14.81 -14.92 8.14
N SER A 179 13.61 -15.05 7.62
CA SER A 179 12.67 -16.12 7.98
C SER A 179 12.58 -17.25 6.95
N ALA A 180 13.52 -17.25 6.05
CA ALA A 180 13.64 -18.32 5.07
C ALA A 180 14.41 -19.52 5.65
#